data_16ef69be40bd415362255807ff003e20
#
_entry.id   16ef69be40bd415362255807ff003e20
#
_cell.length_a   1.000
_cell.length_b   1.000
_cell.length_c   1.000
_cell.angle_alpha   90.00
_cell.angle_beta   90.00
_cell.angle_gamma   90.00
#
_symmetry.space_group_name_H-M   'P 1'
#
loop_
_entity.id
_entity.type
_entity.pdbx_description
1 polymer ?
#
loop_
_entity_poly.entity_id
_entity_poly.type
_entity_poly.pdbx_seq_one_letter_code
_entity_poly.pdbx_strand_id
1 'polypeptide(L)'
;MATNHIVPFVKASVSIFRDMLDLEVRSGETEEEGDAFVSRGFTVIIGFTGGWKGRFFLDMGGETALHIASSLTGESYSTFAEEEVLLSGAELGNIISGNAITDINNNNPGLNLRLTPPSVFTGEGLTMFNVRLSSCSVLLQTDAGPVKINVAVEEGNK
;
A
#
# COMPACT_ATOMS: atom_id res chain seq x y z
N MET A 1 -14.65 12.20 -5.27
CA MET A 1 -13.96 11.60 -6.42
C MET A 1 -12.95 10.57 -5.96
N ALA A 2 -12.74 9.58 -6.79
CA ALA A 2 -11.83 8.47 -6.47
C ALA A 2 -10.42 8.94 -6.12
N THR A 3 -9.94 10.00 -6.75
CA THR A 3 -8.60 10.52 -6.52
C THR A 3 -8.36 11.03 -5.10
N ASN A 4 -9.43 11.40 -4.39
CA ASN A 4 -9.28 11.90 -3.02
C ASN A 4 -9.10 10.77 -2.01
N HIS A 5 -9.54 9.57 -2.34
CA HIS A 5 -9.46 8.44 -1.42
C HIS A 5 -8.02 7.99 -1.17
N ILE A 6 -7.12 8.24 -2.13
CA ILE A 6 -5.73 7.80 -2.01
C ILE A 6 -4.91 8.73 -1.11
N VAL A 7 -5.33 9.97 -0.91
CA VAL A 7 -4.54 10.97 -0.19
C VAL A 7 -4.14 10.52 1.22
N PRO A 8 -5.03 9.98 2.06
CA PRO A 8 -4.62 9.52 3.39
C PRO A 8 -3.56 8.42 3.34
N PHE A 9 -3.65 7.55 2.33
CA PHE A 9 -2.67 6.46 2.17
C PHE A 9 -1.30 6.99 1.74
N VAL A 10 -1.28 8.00 0.87
CA VAL A 10 -0.03 8.64 0.46
C VAL A 10 0.62 9.35 1.64
N LYS A 11 -0.16 10.11 2.39
CA LYS A 11 0.36 10.82 3.57
C LYS A 11 0.93 9.85 4.60
N ALA A 12 0.20 8.77 4.87
CA ALA A 12 0.66 7.75 5.81
C ALA A 12 1.95 7.11 5.31
N SER A 13 2.02 6.78 4.02
CA SER A 13 3.21 6.17 3.44
C SER A 13 4.44 7.06 3.57
N VAL A 14 4.30 8.34 3.22
CA VAL A 14 5.41 9.29 3.31
C VAL A 14 5.92 9.39 4.74
N SER A 15 5.01 9.54 5.70
CA SER A 15 5.37 9.61 7.13
C SER A 15 6.06 8.36 7.63
N ILE A 16 5.50 7.20 7.30
CA ILE A 16 6.03 5.92 7.79
C ILE A 16 7.40 5.63 7.17
N PHE A 17 7.57 5.89 5.88
CA PHE A 17 8.85 5.68 5.23
C PHE A 17 9.93 6.56 5.85
N ARG A 18 9.60 7.82 6.14
CA ARG A 18 10.54 8.73 6.79
C ARG A 18 10.84 8.32 8.23
N ASP A 19 9.79 8.06 9.02
CA ASP A 19 9.94 7.86 10.45
C ASP A 19 10.44 6.47 10.83
N MET A 20 10.05 5.44 10.10
CA MET A 20 10.43 4.05 10.40
C MET A 20 11.59 3.54 9.56
N LEU A 21 11.72 4.02 8.33
CA LEU A 21 12.71 3.50 7.40
C LEU A 21 13.84 4.50 7.10
N ASP A 22 13.71 5.71 7.63
CA ASP A 22 14.67 6.80 7.38
C ASP A 22 14.86 7.03 5.88
N LEU A 23 13.77 6.95 5.13
CA LEU A 23 13.77 7.17 3.68
C LEU A 23 12.98 8.43 3.36
N GLU A 24 13.62 9.36 2.64
CA GLU A 24 12.91 10.47 2.06
C GLU A 24 12.12 9.99 0.86
N VAL A 25 10.93 10.51 0.70
CA VAL A 25 10.02 10.08 -0.35
C VAL A 25 9.55 11.29 -1.15
N ARG A 26 9.62 11.17 -2.47
CA ARG A 26 9.01 12.14 -3.37
C ARG A 26 7.79 11.47 -4.00
N SER A 27 6.62 12.03 -3.77
CA SER A 27 5.40 11.48 -4.35
C SER A 27 5.15 12.09 -5.72
N GLY A 28 4.77 11.23 -6.65
CA GLY A 28 4.35 11.65 -7.98
C GLY A 28 2.91 12.12 -7.97
N GLU A 29 2.38 12.36 -9.15
CA GLU A 29 1.00 12.75 -9.31
C GLU A 29 0.08 11.55 -9.17
N THR A 30 -1.17 11.81 -8.80
CA THR A 30 -2.19 10.77 -8.75
C THR A 30 -2.64 10.46 -10.17
N GLU A 31 -2.67 9.17 -10.49
CA GLU A 31 -3.10 8.69 -11.80
C GLU A 31 -4.26 7.71 -11.66
N GLU A 32 -5.17 7.74 -12.61
CA GLU A 32 -6.21 6.72 -12.68
C GLU A 32 -5.59 5.48 -13.30
N GLU A 33 -5.84 4.31 -12.68
CA GLU A 33 -5.20 3.06 -13.12
C GLU A 33 -6.22 2.00 -13.55
N GLY A 34 -7.51 2.30 -13.44
CA GLY A 34 -8.54 1.34 -13.81
C GLY A 34 -8.66 0.21 -12.79
N ASP A 35 -9.00 -0.98 -13.27
CA ASP A 35 -9.28 -2.12 -12.40
C ASP A 35 -8.15 -3.15 -12.34
N ALA A 36 -6.99 -2.84 -12.92
CA ALA A 36 -5.86 -3.77 -12.91
C ALA A 36 -4.54 -3.04 -13.09
N PHE A 37 -3.47 -3.64 -12.58
CA PHE A 37 -2.10 -3.20 -12.87
C PHE A 37 -1.15 -4.39 -12.77
N VAL A 38 0.04 -4.23 -13.34
CA VAL A 38 1.06 -5.28 -13.33
C VAL A 38 2.01 -5.06 -12.16
N SER A 39 2.19 -6.09 -11.35
CA SER A 39 3.08 -6.04 -10.18
C SER A 39 4.54 -5.87 -10.59
N ARG A 40 5.29 -5.14 -9.76
CA ARG A 40 6.74 -4.99 -9.89
C ARG A 40 7.51 -6.16 -9.29
N GLY A 41 6.83 -7.08 -8.59
CA GLY A 41 7.46 -8.27 -8.05
C GLY A 41 7.12 -8.59 -6.61
N PHE A 42 6.71 -7.59 -5.83
CA PHE A 42 6.34 -7.77 -4.43
C PHE A 42 5.15 -6.88 -4.14
N THR A 43 3.99 -7.49 -3.88
CA THR A 43 2.75 -6.74 -3.69
C THR A 43 2.07 -7.14 -2.39
N VAL A 44 1.76 -6.15 -1.56
CA VAL A 44 0.96 -6.33 -0.36
C VAL A 44 -0.44 -5.83 -0.65
N ILE A 45 -1.45 -6.63 -0.31
CA ILE A 45 -2.85 -6.27 -0.51
C ILE A 45 -3.56 -6.28 0.83
N ILE A 46 -4.22 -5.17 1.16
CA ILE A 46 -5.02 -5.07 2.37
C ILE A 46 -6.38 -4.48 2.00
N GLY A 47 -7.43 -5.23 2.32
CA GLY A 47 -8.78 -4.74 2.12
C GLY A 47 -9.25 -3.93 3.31
N PHE A 48 -10.28 -3.12 3.10
CA PHE A 48 -10.98 -2.47 4.20
C PHE A 48 -12.49 -2.50 3.94
N THR A 49 -13.23 -2.58 5.02
CA THR A 49 -14.68 -2.67 4.97
C THR A 49 -15.29 -1.78 6.06
N GLY A 50 -16.55 -1.46 5.89
CA GLY A 50 -17.30 -0.58 6.79
C GLY A 50 -18.31 0.17 5.96
N GLY A 51 -18.41 1.45 6.18
CA GLY A 51 -19.27 2.29 5.35
C GLY A 51 -18.81 2.35 3.90
N TRP A 52 -17.52 2.15 3.66
CA TRP A 52 -16.97 1.95 2.33
C TRP A 52 -16.38 0.54 2.25
N LYS A 53 -16.11 0.08 1.03
CA LYS A 53 -15.33 -1.12 0.77
C LYS A 53 -14.19 -0.74 -0.16
N GLY A 54 -13.03 -1.30 0.08
CA GLY A 54 -11.90 -0.99 -0.81
C GLY A 54 -10.70 -1.85 -0.58
N ARG A 55 -9.65 -1.54 -1.32
CA ARG A 55 -8.37 -2.22 -1.25
C ARG A 55 -7.23 -1.24 -1.36
N PHE A 56 -6.20 -1.52 -0.59
CA PHE A 56 -4.93 -0.83 -0.63
C PHE A 56 -3.87 -1.81 -1.13
N PHE A 57 -3.13 -1.41 -2.15
CA PHE A 57 -2.01 -2.18 -2.68
C PHE A 57 -0.72 -1.40 -2.45
N LEU A 58 0.27 -2.11 -1.93
CA LEU A 58 1.63 -1.58 -1.78
C LEU A 58 2.50 -2.44 -2.69
N ASP A 59 2.99 -1.88 -3.78
CA ASP A 59 3.68 -2.62 -4.82
C ASP A 59 5.09 -2.10 -5.05
N MET A 60 6.06 -3.00 -5.13
CA MET A 60 7.45 -2.63 -5.29
C MET A 60 8.24 -3.76 -5.94
N GLY A 61 9.44 -3.46 -6.40
CA GLY A 61 10.34 -4.48 -6.90
C GLY A 61 10.91 -5.32 -5.75
N GLY A 62 11.41 -6.50 -6.06
CA GLY A 62 11.98 -7.41 -5.05
C GLY A 62 13.16 -6.79 -4.32
N GLU A 63 14.02 -6.07 -5.02
CA GLU A 63 15.18 -5.40 -4.41
C GLU A 63 14.75 -4.35 -3.40
N THR A 64 13.70 -3.61 -3.72
CA THR A 64 13.14 -2.61 -2.80
C THR A 64 12.59 -3.29 -1.56
N ALA A 65 11.90 -4.43 -1.73
CA ALA A 65 11.36 -5.18 -0.61
C ALA A 65 12.46 -5.68 0.32
N LEU A 66 13.59 -6.15 -0.25
CA LEU A 66 14.74 -6.57 0.55
C LEU A 66 15.31 -5.42 1.37
N HIS A 67 15.46 -4.25 0.74
CA HIS A 67 15.98 -3.07 1.42
C HIS A 67 15.07 -2.66 2.58
N ILE A 68 13.77 -2.65 2.35
CA ILE A 68 12.79 -2.29 3.37
C ILE A 68 12.83 -3.29 4.52
N ALA A 69 12.84 -4.60 4.23
CA ALA A 69 12.91 -5.62 5.27
C ALA A 69 14.18 -5.48 6.10
N SER A 70 15.32 -5.24 5.45
CA SER A 70 16.59 -5.03 6.15
C SER A 70 16.55 -3.81 7.05
N SER A 71 15.91 -2.74 6.59
CA SER A 71 15.77 -1.52 7.39
C SER A 71 14.90 -1.75 8.63
N LEU A 72 13.86 -2.57 8.50
CA LEU A 72 12.93 -2.84 9.61
C LEU A 72 13.51 -3.80 10.64
N THR A 73 14.28 -4.79 10.21
CA THR A 73 14.74 -5.87 11.09
C THR A 73 16.19 -5.73 11.50
N GLY A 74 17.00 -4.98 10.75
CA GLY A 74 18.44 -4.90 10.96
C GLY A 74 19.20 -6.09 10.40
N GLU A 75 18.53 -7.00 9.71
CA GLU A 75 19.16 -8.19 9.15
C GLU A 75 19.24 -8.11 7.63
N SER A 76 20.07 -8.97 7.04
CA SER A 76 20.21 -9.05 5.58
C SER A 76 19.48 -10.26 5.05
N TYR A 77 18.88 -10.10 3.87
CA TYR A 77 18.12 -11.17 3.23
C TYR A 77 18.61 -11.35 1.81
N SER A 78 18.64 -12.60 1.33
CA SER A 78 19.12 -12.91 0.00
C SER A 78 18.01 -12.97 -1.04
N THR A 79 16.76 -13.25 -0.62
CA THR A 79 15.62 -13.26 -1.55
C THR A 79 14.41 -12.61 -0.92
N PHE A 80 13.57 -12.00 -1.76
CA PHE A 80 12.33 -11.38 -1.31
C PHE A 80 11.24 -12.42 -1.02
N ALA A 81 11.49 -13.70 -1.23
CA ALA A 81 10.55 -14.77 -0.89
C ALA A 81 10.76 -15.31 0.51
N GLU A 82 11.81 -14.86 1.23
CA GLU A 82 12.02 -15.30 2.61
C GLU A 82 10.88 -14.85 3.49
N GLU A 83 10.50 -15.68 4.45
CA GLU A 83 9.35 -15.43 5.31
C GLU A 83 9.41 -14.08 6.01
N GLU A 84 10.59 -13.71 6.53
CA GLU A 84 10.73 -12.44 7.23
C GLU A 84 10.55 -11.23 6.31
N VAL A 85 10.91 -11.36 5.02
CA VAL A 85 10.67 -10.31 4.05
C VAL A 85 9.17 -10.16 3.79
N LEU A 86 8.48 -11.28 3.64
CA LEU A 86 7.03 -11.29 3.45
C LEU A 86 6.32 -10.66 4.65
N LEU A 87 6.75 -11.04 5.86
CA LEU A 87 6.17 -10.50 7.09
C LEU A 87 6.45 -9.01 7.25
N SER A 88 7.65 -8.56 6.88
CA SER A 88 8.00 -7.14 6.92
C SER A 88 7.11 -6.31 5.99
N GLY A 89 6.87 -6.82 4.78
CA GLY A 89 5.97 -6.16 3.85
C GLY A 89 4.54 -6.09 4.38
N ALA A 90 4.05 -7.19 4.93
CA ALA A 90 2.72 -7.25 5.52
C ALA A 90 2.59 -6.25 6.67
N GLU A 91 3.58 -6.19 7.55
CA GLU A 91 3.61 -5.27 8.69
C GLU A 91 3.59 -3.82 8.22
N LEU A 92 4.44 -3.50 7.25
CA LEU A 92 4.50 -2.15 6.69
C LEU A 92 3.16 -1.74 6.10
N GLY A 93 2.54 -2.63 5.32
CA GLY A 93 1.22 -2.38 4.74
C GLY A 93 0.16 -2.16 5.81
N ASN A 94 0.18 -2.96 6.87
CA ASN A 94 -0.74 -2.79 8.00
C ASN A 94 -0.59 -1.44 8.68
N ILE A 95 0.65 -1.01 8.91
CA ILE A 95 0.91 0.27 9.58
C ILE A 95 0.42 1.42 8.71
N ILE A 96 0.76 1.40 7.43
CA ILE A 96 0.33 2.45 6.51
C ILE A 96 -1.19 2.52 6.42
N SER A 97 -1.83 1.38 6.15
CA SER A 97 -3.27 1.36 5.97
C SER A 97 -4.02 1.63 7.27
N GLY A 98 -3.47 1.18 8.40
CA GLY A 98 -4.04 1.49 9.72
C GLY A 98 -4.06 2.98 9.98
N ASN A 99 -2.97 3.67 9.71
CA ASN A 99 -2.91 5.12 9.87
C ASN A 99 -3.86 5.82 8.91
N ALA A 100 -3.94 5.33 7.67
CA ALA A 100 -4.81 5.93 6.66
C ALA A 100 -6.28 5.81 7.05
N ILE A 101 -6.73 4.62 7.45
CA ILE A 101 -8.16 4.46 7.79
C ILE A 101 -8.51 5.15 9.11
N THR A 102 -7.55 5.29 10.03
CA THR A 102 -7.78 6.08 11.24
C THR A 102 -8.06 7.53 10.89
N ASP A 103 -7.27 8.10 9.98
CA ASP A 103 -7.49 9.45 9.50
C ASP A 103 -8.84 9.59 8.80
N ILE A 104 -9.17 8.64 7.92
CA ILE A 104 -10.46 8.64 7.22
C ILE A 104 -11.63 8.56 8.21
N ASN A 105 -11.55 7.65 9.18
CA ASN A 105 -12.62 7.48 10.17
C ASN A 105 -12.79 8.74 11.02
N ASN A 106 -11.70 9.38 11.40
CA ASN A 106 -11.75 10.59 12.20
C ASN A 106 -12.44 11.75 11.46
N ASN A 107 -12.27 11.80 10.14
CA ASN A 107 -12.84 12.85 9.31
C ASN A 107 -14.23 12.49 8.77
N ASN A 108 -14.68 11.27 8.99
CA ASN A 108 -15.98 10.79 8.50
C ASN A 108 -16.67 9.98 9.60
N PRO A 109 -17.20 10.66 10.64
CA PRO A 109 -17.85 9.96 11.75
C PRO A 109 -18.94 9.01 11.27
N GLY A 110 -18.94 7.80 11.81
CA GLY A 110 -19.90 6.78 11.44
C GLY A 110 -19.47 5.86 10.31
N LEU A 111 -18.36 6.16 9.65
CA LEU A 111 -17.87 5.34 8.55
C LEU A 111 -17.33 3.99 9.03
N ASN A 112 -16.60 4.00 10.12
CA ASN A 112 -16.13 2.79 10.82
C ASN A 112 -15.40 1.78 9.92
N LEU A 113 -14.43 2.24 9.16
CA LEU A 113 -13.62 1.36 8.32
C LEU A 113 -12.74 0.46 9.19
N ARG A 114 -12.60 -0.79 8.77
CA ARG A 114 -11.73 -1.78 9.42
C ARG A 114 -10.94 -2.51 8.36
N LEU A 115 -9.70 -2.88 8.71
CA LEU A 115 -8.82 -3.60 7.81
C LEU A 115 -9.11 -5.08 7.79
N THR A 116 -8.88 -5.71 6.64
CA THR A 116 -8.77 -7.16 6.55
C THR A 116 -7.29 -7.55 6.72
N PRO A 117 -7.00 -8.83 7.01
CA PRO A 117 -5.61 -9.28 7.09
C PRO A 117 -4.86 -9.05 5.77
N PRO A 118 -3.55 -8.75 5.83
CA PRO A 118 -2.77 -8.55 4.63
C PRO A 118 -2.49 -9.86 3.89
N SER A 119 -2.40 -9.76 2.56
CA SER A 119 -1.90 -10.84 1.71
C SER A 119 -0.68 -10.31 0.97
N VAL A 120 0.32 -11.15 0.78
CA VAL A 120 1.54 -10.78 0.08
C VAL A 120 1.72 -11.72 -1.11
N PHE A 121 1.94 -11.13 -2.28
CA PHE A 121 2.19 -11.88 -3.51
C PHE A 121 3.56 -11.50 -4.04
N THR A 122 4.32 -12.50 -4.47
CA THR A 122 5.63 -12.30 -5.07
C THR A 122 5.63 -12.89 -6.48
N GLY A 123 6.29 -12.19 -7.38
CA GLY A 123 6.41 -12.61 -8.77
C GLY A 123 6.26 -11.43 -9.70
N GLU A 124 7.21 -11.28 -10.61
CA GLU A 124 7.15 -10.21 -11.60
C GLU A 124 6.09 -10.53 -12.65
N GLY A 125 5.42 -9.50 -13.11
CA GLY A 125 4.44 -9.64 -14.18
C GLY A 125 3.09 -10.17 -13.76
N LEU A 126 2.87 -10.37 -12.47
CA LEU A 126 1.53 -10.75 -11.98
C LEU A 126 0.56 -9.60 -12.18
N THR A 127 -0.64 -9.90 -12.63
CA THR A 127 -1.67 -8.89 -12.75
C THR A 127 -2.49 -8.83 -11.47
N MET A 128 -2.58 -7.62 -10.91
CA MET A 128 -3.39 -7.36 -9.71
C MET A 128 -4.70 -6.74 -10.14
N PHE A 129 -5.80 -7.24 -9.60
CA PHE A 129 -7.13 -6.80 -10.00
C PHE A 129 -7.87 -6.12 -8.86
N ASN A 130 -8.56 -5.04 -9.19
CA ASN A 130 -9.60 -4.44 -8.36
C ASN A 130 -10.94 -4.75 -9.05
N VAL A 131 -11.51 -5.91 -8.76
CA VAL A 131 -12.69 -6.38 -9.48
C VAL A 131 -13.83 -5.37 -9.38
N ARG A 132 -14.25 -4.84 -10.54
CA ARG A 132 -15.36 -3.89 -10.66
C ARG A 132 -15.12 -2.55 -9.95
N LEU A 133 -13.85 -2.24 -9.61
CA LEU A 133 -13.53 -0.96 -8.98
C LEU A 133 -12.43 -0.30 -9.79
N SER A 134 -12.63 0.98 -10.07
CA SER A 134 -11.54 1.80 -10.60
C SER A 134 -10.61 2.18 -9.47
N SER A 135 -9.33 2.21 -9.77
CA SER A 135 -8.32 2.56 -8.79
C SER A 135 -7.56 3.80 -9.21
N CYS A 136 -6.91 4.40 -8.23
CA CYS A 136 -5.93 5.46 -8.45
C CYS A 136 -4.61 5.02 -7.89
N SER A 137 -3.52 5.52 -8.44
CA SER A 137 -2.19 5.19 -7.96
C SER A 137 -1.33 6.43 -7.85
N VAL A 138 -0.33 6.34 -6.97
CA VAL A 138 0.74 7.33 -6.84
C VAL A 138 2.04 6.55 -6.76
N LEU A 139 3.02 6.96 -7.54
CA LEU A 139 4.34 6.37 -7.47
C LEU A 139 5.19 7.19 -6.52
N LEU A 140 5.75 6.52 -5.52
CA LEU A 140 6.65 7.12 -4.55
C LEU A 140 8.07 6.80 -4.96
N GLN A 141 8.92 7.82 -5.08
CA GLN A 141 10.33 7.62 -5.39
C GLN A 141 11.12 7.67 -4.10
N THR A 142 11.86 6.61 -3.83
CA THR A 142 12.70 6.50 -2.64
C THR A 142 14.11 6.04 -3.04
N ASP A 143 15.07 6.21 -2.15
CA ASP A 143 16.42 5.72 -2.40
C ASP A 143 16.48 4.20 -2.45
N ALA A 144 15.49 3.51 -1.90
CA ALA A 144 15.38 2.05 -1.99
C ALA A 144 14.75 1.58 -3.30
N GLY A 145 14.20 2.50 -4.09
CA GLY A 145 13.52 2.21 -5.34
C GLY A 145 12.11 2.75 -5.37
N PRO A 146 11.43 2.64 -6.50
CA PRO A 146 10.05 3.11 -6.62
C PRO A 146 9.08 2.19 -5.88
N VAL A 147 8.10 2.81 -5.23
CA VAL A 147 7.02 2.10 -4.52
C VAL A 147 5.71 2.66 -5.00
N LYS A 148 4.82 1.81 -5.47
CA LYS A 148 3.50 2.24 -5.94
C LYS A 148 2.47 2.02 -4.85
N ILE A 149 1.67 3.06 -4.61
CA ILE A 149 0.46 2.97 -3.79
C ILE A 149 -0.72 2.95 -4.75
N ASN A 150 -1.60 1.97 -4.60
CA ASN A 150 -2.82 1.89 -5.39
C ASN A 150 -4.00 1.72 -4.44
N VAL A 151 -5.05 2.48 -4.64
CA VAL A 151 -6.24 2.44 -3.78
C VAL A 151 -7.49 2.44 -4.65
N ALA A 152 -8.39 1.51 -4.34
CA ALA A 152 -9.70 1.46 -4.95
C ALA A 152 -10.74 1.51 -3.85
N VAL A 153 -11.77 2.32 -4.03
CA VAL A 153 -12.82 2.49 -3.01
C VAL A 153 -14.19 2.49 -3.67
N GLU A 154 -15.10 1.73 -3.08
CA GLU A 154 -16.50 1.79 -3.38
C GLU A 154 -17.22 2.38 -2.17
N GLU A 155 -17.78 3.56 -2.31
CA GLU A 155 -18.55 4.18 -1.23
C GLU A 155 -19.88 3.48 -1.11
N GLY A 156 -20.30 3.23 0.13
CA GLY A 156 -21.56 2.56 0.35
C GLY A 156 -22.76 3.38 -0.06
N ASN A 157 -23.85 2.69 -0.36
CA ASN A 157 -25.12 3.35 -0.63
C ASN A 157 -25.67 3.93 0.67
N LYS A 158 -26.30 5.06 0.53
CA LYS A 158 -26.94 5.73 1.66
C LYS A 158 -28.42 5.51 1.66
#